data_35909080561c2bbf4b2f238390291600
#
_entry.id   35909080561c2bbf4b2f238390291600
#
_cell.length_a   1.000
_cell.length_b   1.000
_cell.length_c   1.000
_cell.angle_alpha   90.00
_cell.angle_beta   90.00
_cell.angle_gamma   90.00
#
_symmetry.space_group_name_H-M   'P 1'
#
loop_
_entity.id
_entity.type
_entity.pdbx_description
1 polymer ?
#
loop_
_entity_poly.entity_id
_entity_poly.type
_entity_poly.pdbx_seq_one_letter_code
_entity_poly.pdbx_strand_id
1 'polypeptide(L)'
;MRQPEVAGRLAALALALVLAAPVARDAVSLLRSAAFLAEFLTDGALPALSAVTPAPVREALGPSLDRWTGIALGTPPPLLLVHGYAPQGKDDPRLARAARLLARAGFDVVVPTLPGLTRGRLRPDDAGPVVQALSTRPGPWVIVSVSIGAAPAFAAAADTSVRDRVGVLLALGPHASAAETVRFWLTGAYEFDGVSGRMTHDPALVHAFLDANADLVDDATRAALAAGDTARVERALAALPPAVRGLLERLSPARAMPDVRARVILVHGYADPAVPYSESLRLAAARPARTRVVLLAAVGHVEAAPGPLWRAARDGLRLLLVFHALRHAG
;
A
#
# COMPACT_ATOMS: atom_id res chain seq x y z
N MET A 1 -57.45 28.47 3.71
CA MET A 1 -57.00 27.73 2.52
C MET A 1 -55.49 27.94 2.23
N ARG A 2 -54.57 27.86 3.20
CA ARG A 2 -53.13 28.01 2.97
C ARG A 2 -52.26 26.83 3.40
N GLN A 3 -52.80 25.83 4.09
CA GLN A 3 -52.02 24.68 4.59
C GLN A 3 -51.50 23.68 3.53
N PRO A 4 -52.23 23.34 2.45
CA PRO A 4 -51.75 22.35 1.47
C PRO A 4 -50.57 22.87 0.61
N GLU A 5 -50.49 24.18 0.33
CA GLU A 5 -49.40 24.77 -0.43
C GLU A 5 -48.08 24.79 0.36
N VAL A 6 -48.13 25.06 1.66
CA VAL A 6 -46.97 25.04 2.52
C VAL A 6 -46.42 23.62 2.69
N ALA A 7 -47.31 22.64 2.87
CA ALA A 7 -46.92 21.22 2.93
C ALA A 7 -46.27 20.74 1.63
N GLY A 8 -46.79 21.14 0.47
CA GLY A 8 -46.22 20.81 -0.84
C GLY A 8 -44.83 21.43 -1.06
N ARG A 9 -44.63 22.69 -0.64
CA ARG A 9 -43.31 23.35 -0.71
C ARG A 9 -42.27 22.73 0.22
N LEU A 10 -42.67 22.36 1.43
CA LEU A 10 -41.78 21.65 2.38
C LEU A 10 -41.42 20.26 1.87
N ALA A 11 -42.37 19.53 1.28
CA ALA A 11 -42.11 18.23 0.67
C ALA A 11 -41.14 18.34 -0.54
N ALA A 12 -41.34 19.34 -1.39
CA ALA A 12 -40.46 19.61 -2.53
C ALA A 12 -39.06 20.01 -2.07
N LEU A 13 -38.93 20.85 -1.02
CA LEU A 13 -37.63 21.22 -0.44
C LEU A 13 -36.95 20.01 0.20
N ALA A 14 -37.65 19.18 0.95
CA ALA A 14 -37.16 17.96 1.53
C ALA A 14 -36.66 16.98 0.46
N LEU A 15 -37.42 16.81 -0.62
CA LEU A 15 -37.03 15.98 -1.77
C LEU A 15 -35.78 16.55 -2.46
N ALA A 16 -35.70 17.86 -2.67
CA ALA A 16 -34.53 18.52 -3.26
C ALA A 16 -33.29 18.34 -2.37
N LEU A 17 -33.40 18.45 -1.05
CA LEU A 17 -32.32 18.21 -0.10
C LEU A 17 -31.88 16.74 -0.11
N VAL A 18 -32.81 15.79 -0.18
CA VAL A 18 -32.50 14.36 -0.29
C VAL A 18 -31.78 14.03 -1.59
N LEU A 19 -32.18 14.63 -2.70
CA LEU A 19 -31.54 14.44 -4.01
C LEU A 19 -30.17 15.16 -4.11
N ALA A 20 -30.02 16.29 -3.44
CA ALA A 20 -28.73 17.03 -3.41
C ALA A 20 -27.70 16.43 -2.44
N ALA A 21 -28.15 15.71 -1.41
CA ALA A 21 -27.27 15.16 -0.38
C ALA A 21 -26.16 14.22 -0.91
N PRO A 22 -26.42 13.26 -1.81
CA PRO A 22 -25.36 12.41 -2.36
C PRO A 22 -24.35 13.21 -3.17
N VAL A 23 -24.79 14.16 -4.01
CA VAL A 23 -23.89 15.01 -4.79
C VAL A 23 -23.01 15.87 -3.89
N ALA A 24 -23.56 16.43 -2.82
CA ALA A 24 -22.79 17.19 -1.84
C ALA A 24 -21.77 16.30 -1.09
N ARG A 25 -22.17 15.07 -0.72
CA ARG A 25 -21.26 14.10 -0.10
C ARG A 25 -20.10 13.72 -1.00
N ASP A 26 -20.36 13.47 -2.28
CA ASP A 26 -19.33 13.13 -3.27
C ASP A 26 -18.39 14.31 -3.50
N ALA A 27 -18.90 15.53 -3.60
CA ALA A 27 -18.09 16.72 -3.72
C ALA A 27 -17.17 16.93 -2.51
N VAL A 28 -17.69 16.80 -1.28
CA VAL A 28 -16.87 16.88 -0.06
C VAL A 28 -15.86 15.74 0.02
N SER A 29 -16.23 14.53 -0.40
CA SER A 29 -15.32 13.39 -0.49
C SER A 29 -14.16 13.66 -1.44
N LEU A 30 -14.45 14.22 -2.61
CA LEU A 30 -13.44 14.57 -3.61
C LEU A 30 -12.51 15.68 -3.11
N LEU A 31 -13.06 16.72 -2.49
CA LEU A 31 -12.26 17.81 -1.89
C LEU A 31 -11.34 17.30 -0.77
N ARG A 32 -11.84 16.42 0.12
CA ARG A 32 -11.00 15.78 1.14
C ARG A 32 -9.91 14.91 0.53
N SER A 33 -10.21 14.19 -0.54
CA SER A 33 -9.22 13.39 -1.26
C SER A 33 -8.14 14.25 -1.90
N ALA A 34 -8.52 15.40 -2.50
CA ALA A 34 -7.59 16.36 -3.06
C ALA A 34 -6.70 17.00 -1.97
N ALA A 35 -7.30 17.42 -0.84
CA ALA A 35 -6.57 17.98 0.29
C ALA A 35 -5.61 16.97 0.93
N PHE A 36 -6.04 15.70 1.06
CA PHE A 36 -5.16 14.60 1.51
C PHE A 36 -3.94 14.46 0.61
N LEU A 37 -4.16 14.36 -0.71
CA LEU A 37 -3.06 14.18 -1.66
C LEU A 37 -2.12 15.37 -1.69
N ALA A 38 -2.65 16.61 -1.64
CA ALA A 38 -1.85 17.83 -1.60
C ALA A 38 -0.94 17.84 -0.37
N GLU A 39 -1.46 17.53 0.81
CA GLU A 39 -0.68 17.48 2.05
C GLU A 39 0.28 16.29 2.09
N PHE A 40 -0.14 15.12 1.62
CA PHE A 40 0.68 13.91 1.59
C PHE A 40 1.87 14.05 0.64
N LEU A 41 1.63 14.48 -0.60
CA LEU A 41 2.67 14.59 -1.64
C LEU A 41 3.65 15.74 -1.40
N THR A 42 3.26 16.77 -0.63
CA THR A 42 4.15 17.88 -0.27
C THR A 42 4.85 17.68 1.08
N ASP A 43 4.79 16.48 1.63
CA ASP A 43 5.32 16.14 2.95
C ASP A 43 4.85 17.08 4.09
N GLY A 44 3.62 17.60 3.96
CA GLY A 44 3.00 18.55 4.91
C GLY A 44 3.39 20.01 4.69
N ALA A 45 4.21 20.33 3.68
CA ALA A 45 4.52 21.72 3.36
C ALA A 45 3.25 22.52 3.00
N LEU A 46 2.24 21.85 2.42
CA LEU A 46 0.90 22.39 2.19
C LEU A 46 -0.10 21.66 3.10
N PRO A 47 -0.45 22.20 4.30
CA PRO A 47 -1.31 21.53 5.29
C PRO A 47 -2.80 21.64 4.91
N ALA A 48 -3.16 21.25 3.67
CA ALA A 48 -4.48 21.49 3.09
C ALA A 48 -5.62 20.77 3.85
N LEU A 49 -5.35 19.57 4.35
CA LEU A 49 -6.34 18.78 5.11
C LEU A 49 -6.24 19.06 6.62
N SER A 50 -5.03 19.16 7.17
CA SER A 50 -4.82 19.36 8.60
C SER A 50 -5.22 20.75 9.08
N ALA A 51 -5.21 21.77 8.19
CA ALA A 51 -5.69 23.11 8.53
C ALA A 51 -7.22 23.20 8.73
N VAL A 52 -7.98 22.29 8.10
CA VAL A 52 -9.46 22.33 8.09
C VAL A 52 -10.12 21.15 8.82
N THR A 53 -9.33 20.24 9.39
CA THR A 53 -9.84 19.10 10.13
C THR A 53 -9.17 18.99 11.50
N PRO A 54 -9.89 18.59 12.56
CA PRO A 54 -9.28 18.38 13.88
C PRO A 54 -8.30 17.23 13.87
N ALA A 55 -7.41 17.21 14.86
CA ALA A 55 -6.49 16.10 15.05
C ALA A 55 -7.25 14.78 15.30
N PRO A 56 -6.90 13.68 14.63
CA PRO A 56 -7.51 12.39 14.90
C PRO A 56 -7.01 11.82 16.23
N VAL A 57 -7.83 10.94 16.81
CA VAL A 57 -7.49 10.21 18.02
C VAL A 57 -6.69 8.96 17.65
N ARG A 58 -5.58 8.72 18.36
CA ARG A 58 -4.82 7.47 18.31
C ARG A 58 -5.17 6.64 19.53
N GLU A 59 -5.57 5.40 19.32
CA GLU A 59 -5.92 4.41 20.33
C GLU A 59 -5.02 3.17 20.16
N ALA A 60 -4.36 2.73 21.23
CA ALA A 60 -3.62 1.47 21.23
C ALA A 60 -4.61 0.32 21.44
N LEU A 61 -4.76 -0.55 20.45
CA LEU A 61 -5.56 -1.78 20.53
C LEU A 61 -4.74 -2.96 21.11
N GLY A 62 -3.46 -2.72 21.36
CA GLY A 62 -2.51 -3.69 21.90
C GLY A 62 -1.08 -3.23 21.68
N PRO A 63 -0.07 -4.00 22.07
CA PRO A 63 1.33 -3.60 21.96
C PRO A 63 1.79 -3.42 20.49
N SER A 64 1.19 -4.17 19.56
CA SER A 64 1.57 -4.19 18.15
C SER A 64 0.49 -3.63 17.21
N LEU A 65 -0.58 -2.99 17.71
CA LEU A 65 -1.71 -2.57 16.90
C LEU A 65 -2.27 -1.24 17.40
N ASP A 66 -2.36 -0.26 16.50
CA ASP A 66 -2.98 1.03 16.77
C ASP A 66 -4.16 1.28 15.84
N ARG A 67 -5.10 2.09 16.33
CA ARG A 67 -6.23 2.61 15.58
C ARG A 67 -6.20 4.13 15.58
N TRP A 68 -6.50 4.72 14.42
CA TRP A 68 -6.61 6.16 14.25
C TRP A 68 -8.00 6.51 13.72
N THR A 69 -8.71 7.39 14.43
CA THR A 69 -10.05 7.81 14.08
C THR A 69 -10.14 9.33 14.00
N GLY A 70 -10.76 9.82 12.93
CA GLY A 70 -11.05 11.23 12.69
C GLY A 70 -12.54 11.47 12.52
N ILE A 71 -12.91 12.71 12.16
CA ILE A 71 -14.31 13.05 11.85
C ILE A 71 -14.66 12.52 10.46
N ALA A 72 -15.60 11.58 10.40
CA ALA A 72 -16.15 11.06 9.17
C ALA A 72 -17.54 11.65 8.88
N LEU A 73 -17.91 11.73 7.59
CA LEU A 73 -19.28 12.00 7.13
C LEU A 73 -19.97 10.66 6.87
N GLY A 74 -20.65 10.15 7.88
CA GLY A 74 -21.25 8.81 7.87
C GLY A 74 -20.34 7.75 8.49
N THR A 75 -20.60 6.47 8.15
CA THR A 75 -19.78 5.35 8.67
C THR A 75 -18.39 5.38 8.02
N PRO A 76 -17.30 5.51 8.80
CA PRO A 76 -15.96 5.52 8.23
C PRO A 76 -15.60 4.14 7.68
N PRO A 77 -15.13 4.04 6.42
CA PRO A 77 -14.65 2.76 5.89
C PRO A 77 -13.41 2.30 6.67
N PRO A 78 -13.35 1.02 7.07
CA PRO A 78 -12.18 0.47 7.74
C PRO A 78 -11.02 0.38 6.76
N LEU A 79 -9.86 0.89 7.17
CA LEU A 79 -8.64 0.84 6.40
C LEU A 79 -7.52 0.21 7.22
N LEU A 80 -6.87 -0.79 6.66
CA LEU A 80 -5.68 -1.40 7.23
C LEU A 80 -4.44 -0.88 6.48
N LEU A 81 -3.55 -0.20 7.20
CA LEU A 81 -2.30 0.32 6.64
C LEU A 81 -1.14 -0.62 6.98
N VAL A 82 -0.66 -1.34 5.98
CA VAL A 82 0.40 -2.35 6.07
C VAL A 82 1.72 -1.74 5.62
N HIS A 83 2.67 -1.59 6.56
CA HIS A 83 3.96 -0.97 6.29
C HIS A 83 4.92 -1.89 5.53
N GLY A 84 5.89 -1.29 4.81
CA GLY A 84 7.06 -1.96 4.28
C GLY A 84 8.17 -2.09 5.33
N TYR A 85 9.43 -1.89 4.94
CA TYR A 85 10.53 -1.80 5.91
C TYR A 85 10.36 -0.54 6.78
N ALA A 86 10.10 -0.74 8.05
CA ALA A 86 9.93 0.31 9.05
C ALA A 86 10.45 -0.18 10.41
N PRO A 87 11.68 0.20 10.82
CA PRO A 87 12.30 -0.28 12.05
C PRO A 87 11.47 -0.05 13.31
N GLN A 88 10.67 1.02 13.34
CA GLN A 88 9.80 1.36 14.46
C GLN A 88 8.35 0.81 14.31
N GLY A 89 8.08 0.04 13.25
CA GLY A 89 6.74 -0.52 13.00
C GLY A 89 5.66 0.55 12.95
N LYS A 90 4.54 0.32 13.67
CA LYS A 90 3.42 1.28 13.78
C LYS A 90 3.80 2.67 14.32
N ASP A 91 4.97 2.80 14.96
CA ASP A 91 5.48 4.04 15.54
C ASP A 91 6.45 4.78 14.58
N ASP A 92 6.74 4.25 13.38
CA ASP A 92 7.50 4.98 12.37
C ASP A 92 6.82 6.33 12.07
N PRO A 93 7.55 7.46 12.14
CA PRO A 93 6.96 8.80 11.98
C PRO A 93 6.24 8.99 10.65
N ARG A 94 6.76 8.41 9.56
CA ARG A 94 6.14 8.48 8.22
C ARG A 94 4.83 7.72 8.19
N LEU A 95 4.82 6.52 8.80
CA LEU A 95 3.61 5.69 8.90
C LEU A 95 2.55 6.33 9.80
N ALA A 96 2.94 6.85 10.96
CA ALA A 96 2.05 7.56 11.88
C ALA A 96 1.45 8.82 11.22
N ARG A 97 2.25 9.54 10.42
CA ARG A 97 1.76 10.67 9.62
C ARG A 97 0.76 10.24 8.56
N ALA A 98 1.05 9.19 7.80
CA ALA A 98 0.14 8.65 6.79
C ALA A 98 -1.19 8.20 7.43
N ALA A 99 -1.14 7.46 8.55
CA ALA A 99 -2.32 7.03 9.30
C ALA A 99 -3.16 8.23 9.80
N ARG A 100 -2.50 9.26 10.32
CA ARG A 100 -3.16 10.50 10.76
C ARG A 100 -3.87 11.20 9.60
N LEU A 101 -3.24 11.33 8.45
CA LEU A 101 -3.83 11.97 7.28
C LEU A 101 -5.00 11.15 6.71
N LEU A 102 -4.88 9.82 6.66
CA LEU A 102 -5.96 8.92 6.25
C LEU A 102 -7.16 9.03 7.20
N ALA A 103 -6.94 9.11 8.51
CA ALA A 103 -8.00 9.31 9.49
C ALA A 103 -8.67 10.69 9.33
N ARG A 104 -7.90 11.76 9.06
CA ARG A 104 -8.46 13.08 8.71
C ARG A 104 -9.26 13.05 7.42
N ALA A 105 -8.86 12.23 6.45
CA ALA A 105 -9.61 12.01 5.21
C ALA A 105 -10.92 11.22 5.45
N GLY A 106 -11.13 10.68 6.66
CA GLY A 106 -12.39 10.06 7.09
C GLY A 106 -12.38 8.53 7.02
N PHE A 107 -11.20 7.90 7.07
CA PHE A 107 -11.07 6.45 7.27
C PHE A 107 -10.95 6.12 8.77
N ASP A 108 -11.34 4.91 9.13
CA ASP A 108 -11.02 4.28 10.41
C ASP A 108 -9.78 3.41 10.18
N VAL A 109 -8.61 3.93 10.57
CA VAL A 109 -7.32 3.39 10.17
C VAL A 109 -6.73 2.50 11.26
N VAL A 110 -6.39 1.28 10.89
CA VAL A 110 -5.69 0.32 11.77
C VAL A 110 -4.29 0.08 11.24
N VAL A 111 -3.29 0.10 12.10
CA VAL A 111 -1.88 -0.03 11.76
C VAL A 111 -1.22 -1.11 12.61
N PRO A 112 -0.92 -2.29 12.04
CA PRO A 112 -0.16 -3.33 12.74
C PRO A 112 1.35 -3.07 12.65
N THR A 113 2.10 -3.56 13.64
CA THR A 113 3.55 -3.77 13.55
C THR A 113 3.81 -5.16 13.02
N LEU A 114 4.65 -5.28 12.00
CA LEU A 114 5.06 -6.54 11.37
C LEU A 114 6.50 -6.87 11.79
N PRO A 115 6.71 -7.83 12.71
CA PRO A 115 8.02 -8.03 13.36
C PRO A 115 9.18 -8.39 12.42
N GLY A 116 8.91 -9.08 11.33
CA GLY A 116 9.92 -9.37 10.30
C GLY A 116 10.33 -8.10 9.56
N LEU A 117 9.35 -7.30 9.12
CA LEU A 117 9.60 -6.07 8.36
C LEU A 117 10.26 -4.96 9.19
N THR A 118 10.11 -4.97 10.54
CA THR A 118 10.87 -4.04 11.40
C THR A 118 12.37 -4.33 11.40
N ARG A 119 12.77 -5.55 11.06
CA ARG A 119 14.16 -6.02 11.09
C ARG A 119 14.73 -6.31 9.70
N GLY A 120 13.97 -6.06 8.63
CA GLY A 120 14.37 -6.42 7.27
C GLY A 120 14.46 -7.93 7.02
N ARG A 121 13.76 -8.75 7.82
CA ARG A 121 13.79 -10.22 7.73
C ARG A 121 12.69 -10.76 6.84
N LEU A 122 13.06 -11.79 6.09
CA LEU A 122 12.13 -12.57 5.26
C LEU A 122 11.31 -13.52 6.14
N ARG A 123 10.06 -13.15 6.47
CA ARG A 123 9.19 -13.95 7.37
C ARG A 123 7.76 -14.06 6.83
N PRO A 124 7.31 -15.27 6.47
CA PRO A 124 5.91 -15.50 6.08
C PRO A 124 4.92 -15.21 7.21
N ASP A 125 5.34 -15.38 8.47
CA ASP A 125 4.50 -15.17 9.67
C ASP A 125 4.02 -13.73 9.84
N ASP A 126 4.62 -12.76 9.13
CA ASP A 126 4.16 -11.36 9.12
C ASP A 126 2.75 -11.19 8.54
N ALA A 127 2.19 -12.20 7.86
CA ALA A 127 0.78 -12.22 7.49
C ALA A 127 -0.15 -12.35 8.71
N GLY A 128 0.28 -13.00 9.80
CA GLY A 128 -0.52 -13.21 11.00
C GLY A 128 -1.07 -11.93 11.64
N PRO A 129 -0.24 -10.91 11.95
CA PRO A 129 -0.72 -9.60 12.42
C PRO A 129 -1.72 -8.92 11.49
N VAL A 130 -1.59 -9.09 10.16
CA VAL A 130 -2.53 -8.55 9.17
C VAL A 130 -3.87 -9.26 9.25
N VAL A 131 -3.88 -10.61 9.29
CA VAL A 131 -5.09 -11.44 9.48
C VAL A 131 -5.77 -11.09 10.81
N GLN A 132 -5.01 -10.96 11.90
CA GLN A 132 -5.54 -10.57 13.20
C GLN A 132 -6.23 -9.19 13.12
N ALA A 133 -5.61 -8.20 12.51
CA ALA A 133 -6.19 -6.87 12.35
C ALA A 133 -7.50 -6.90 11.54
N LEU A 134 -7.55 -7.66 10.43
CA LEU A 134 -8.77 -7.85 9.62
C LEU A 134 -9.88 -8.57 10.39
N SER A 135 -9.53 -9.34 11.42
CA SER A 135 -10.49 -10.08 12.25
C SER A 135 -11.14 -9.22 13.33
N THR A 136 -10.60 -8.03 13.63
CA THR A 136 -11.09 -7.16 14.73
C THR A 136 -12.50 -6.62 14.50
N ARG A 137 -12.95 -6.55 13.25
CA ARG A 137 -14.31 -6.08 12.87
C ARG A 137 -14.75 -6.65 11.53
N PRO A 138 -16.06 -6.68 11.22
CA PRO A 138 -16.55 -7.01 9.89
C PRO A 138 -16.05 -6.00 8.85
N GLY A 139 -15.90 -6.49 7.59
CA GLY A 139 -15.55 -5.64 6.44
C GLY A 139 -16.76 -4.89 5.86
N PRO A 140 -16.63 -4.41 4.62
CA PRO A 140 -15.45 -4.59 3.76
C PRO A 140 -14.27 -3.67 4.13
N TRP A 141 -13.10 -4.26 4.23
CA TRP A 141 -11.86 -3.55 4.50
C TRP A 141 -11.22 -2.99 3.23
N VAL A 142 -10.61 -1.82 3.35
CA VAL A 142 -9.60 -1.33 2.43
C VAL A 142 -8.22 -1.67 3.01
N ILE A 143 -7.41 -2.44 2.30
CA ILE A 143 -5.99 -2.63 2.65
C ILE A 143 -5.16 -1.64 1.81
N VAL A 144 -4.29 -0.88 2.46
CA VAL A 144 -3.23 -0.11 1.81
C VAL A 144 -1.91 -0.71 2.24
N SER A 145 -1.14 -1.27 1.31
CA SER A 145 0.18 -1.83 1.58
C SER A 145 1.27 -1.02 0.87
N VAL A 146 2.45 -0.96 1.47
CA VAL A 146 3.60 -0.21 0.96
C VAL A 146 4.77 -1.17 0.73
N SER A 147 5.40 -1.11 -0.47
CA SER A 147 6.64 -1.82 -0.76
C SER A 147 6.56 -3.32 -0.45
N ILE A 148 7.55 -3.88 0.26
CA ILE A 148 7.61 -5.27 0.71
C ILE A 148 6.49 -5.68 1.67
N GLY A 149 5.72 -4.72 2.22
CA GLY A 149 4.46 -4.98 2.91
C GLY A 149 3.38 -5.62 2.03
N ALA A 150 3.59 -5.66 0.71
CA ALA A 150 2.74 -6.39 -0.22
C ALA A 150 2.68 -7.89 0.11
N ALA A 151 3.79 -8.55 0.49
CA ALA A 151 3.79 -9.96 0.81
C ALA A 151 2.78 -10.33 1.91
N PRO A 152 2.85 -9.78 3.14
CA PRO A 152 1.88 -10.07 4.18
C PRO A 152 0.47 -9.59 3.86
N ALA A 153 0.31 -8.47 3.13
CA ALA A 153 -1.00 -7.95 2.75
C ALA A 153 -1.73 -8.87 1.76
N PHE A 154 -1.05 -9.36 0.72
CA PHE A 154 -1.63 -10.28 -0.26
C PHE A 154 -1.86 -11.67 0.34
N ALA A 155 -0.95 -12.16 1.17
CA ALA A 155 -1.13 -13.43 1.89
C ALA A 155 -2.37 -13.38 2.79
N ALA A 156 -2.58 -12.30 3.56
CA ALA A 156 -3.77 -12.13 4.39
C ALA A 156 -5.05 -11.94 3.54
N ALA A 157 -4.98 -11.19 2.43
CA ALA A 157 -6.12 -11.01 1.54
C ALA A 157 -6.53 -12.29 0.79
N ALA A 158 -5.67 -13.31 0.76
CA ALA A 158 -5.95 -14.65 0.24
C ALA A 158 -6.38 -15.64 1.32
N ASP A 159 -6.16 -15.33 2.61
CA ASP A 159 -6.48 -16.21 3.72
C ASP A 159 -7.99 -16.47 3.82
N THR A 160 -8.37 -17.74 3.86
CA THR A 160 -9.78 -18.19 3.83
C THR A 160 -10.60 -17.67 5.00
N SER A 161 -9.99 -17.34 6.13
CA SER A 161 -10.68 -16.84 7.33
C SER A 161 -11.09 -15.37 7.22
N VAL A 162 -10.42 -14.56 6.36
CA VAL A 162 -10.62 -13.11 6.28
C VAL A 162 -10.78 -12.56 4.85
N ARG A 163 -10.46 -13.33 3.81
CA ARG A 163 -10.45 -12.82 2.41
C ARG A 163 -11.77 -12.21 1.95
N ASP A 164 -12.90 -12.71 2.48
CA ASP A 164 -14.23 -12.19 2.15
C ASP A 164 -14.55 -10.85 2.84
N ARG A 165 -13.72 -10.44 3.80
CA ARG A 165 -13.80 -9.15 4.47
C ARG A 165 -13.04 -8.04 3.75
N VAL A 166 -12.24 -8.37 2.71
CA VAL A 166 -11.42 -7.41 1.97
C VAL A 166 -12.12 -7.00 0.68
N GLY A 167 -12.55 -5.75 0.58
CA GLY A 167 -13.18 -5.20 -0.63
C GLY A 167 -12.16 -4.70 -1.65
N VAL A 168 -11.12 -3.98 -1.16
CA VAL A 168 -10.07 -3.41 -2.00
C VAL A 168 -8.70 -3.61 -1.36
N LEU A 169 -7.70 -3.96 -2.18
CA LEU A 169 -6.30 -3.94 -1.83
C LEU A 169 -5.58 -2.95 -2.75
N LEU A 170 -5.10 -1.84 -2.18
CA LEU A 170 -4.22 -0.88 -2.83
C LEU A 170 -2.79 -1.18 -2.41
N ALA A 171 -1.89 -1.40 -3.36
CA ALA A 171 -0.47 -1.60 -3.11
C ALA A 171 0.36 -0.49 -3.77
N LEU A 172 1.19 0.17 -2.96
CA LEU A 172 2.09 1.25 -3.37
C LEU A 172 3.50 0.67 -3.53
N GLY A 173 4.05 0.69 -4.75
CA GLY A 173 5.37 0.13 -5.07
C GLY A 173 5.51 -1.35 -4.68
N PRO A 174 4.53 -2.24 -4.98
CA PRO A 174 4.60 -3.62 -4.56
C PRO A 174 5.57 -4.43 -5.37
N HIS A 175 6.17 -5.46 -4.76
CA HIS A 175 6.78 -6.56 -5.50
C HIS A 175 5.73 -7.63 -5.85
N ALA A 176 6.05 -8.47 -6.82
CA ALA A 176 5.27 -9.64 -7.22
C ALA A 176 5.98 -10.94 -6.83
N SER A 177 7.28 -10.98 -7.10
CA SER A 177 8.17 -12.10 -6.83
C SER A 177 9.25 -11.69 -5.84
N ALA A 178 9.33 -12.36 -4.69
CA ALA A 178 10.40 -12.10 -3.72
C ALA A 178 11.77 -12.48 -4.30
N ALA A 179 11.86 -13.53 -5.11
CA ALA A 179 13.10 -13.94 -5.77
C ALA A 179 13.60 -12.86 -6.75
N GLU A 180 12.72 -12.33 -7.62
CA GLU A 180 13.10 -11.27 -8.56
C GLU A 180 13.44 -9.95 -7.83
N THR A 181 12.77 -9.64 -6.74
CA THR A 181 13.06 -8.46 -5.92
C THR A 181 14.44 -8.58 -5.25
N VAL A 182 14.77 -9.74 -4.69
CA VAL A 182 16.10 -10.02 -4.15
C VAL A 182 17.16 -9.95 -5.25
N ARG A 183 16.90 -10.57 -6.42
CA ARG A 183 17.77 -10.47 -7.59
C ARG A 183 18.02 -9.02 -7.98
N PHE A 184 16.96 -8.21 -8.06
CA PHE A 184 17.05 -6.79 -8.37
C PHE A 184 17.93 -6.04 -7.34
N TRP A 185 17.73 -6.26 -6.05
CA TRP A 185 18.56 -5.60 -5.02
C TRP A 185 20.05 -5.98 -5.12
N LEU A 186 20.35 -7.23 -5.47
CA LEU A 186 21.72 -7.72 -5.55
C LEU A 186 22.42 -7.36 -6.86
N THR A 187 21.69 -7.25 -7.97
CA THR A 187 22.27 -7.05 -9.31
C THR A 187 21.89 -5.71 -9.94
N GLY A 188 20.88 -5.05 -9.44
CA GLY A 188 20.25 -3.88 -10.06
C GLY A 188 19.42 -4.19 -11.30
N ALA A 189 19.45 -5.40 -11.82
CA ALA A 189 18.77 -5.77 -13.07
C ALA A 189 17.34 -6.21 -12.84
N TYR A 190 16.43 -5.81 -13.73
CA TYR A 190 15.05 -6.28 -13.76
C TYR A 190 14.57 -6.54 -15.17
N GLU A 191 13.68 -7.52 -15.31
CA GLU A 191 13.07 -7.88 -16.58
C GLU A 191 11.70 -8.53 -16.37
N PHE A 192 10.72 -8.12 -17.17
CA PHE A 192 9.42 -8.77 -17.28
C PHE A 192 8.68 -8.31 -18.54
N ASP A 193 8.19 -9.25 -19.35
CA ASP A 193 7.29 -9.02 -20.49
C ASP A 193 7.78 -7.90 -21.45
N GLY A 194 9.05 -7.99 -21.87
CA GLY A 194 9.68 -7.00 -22.75
C GLY A 194 10.10 -5.70 -22.07
N VAL A 195 9.81 -5.53 -20.79
CA VAL A 195 10.31 -4.41 -19.97
C VAL A 195 11.56 -4.86 -19.24
N SER A 196 12.68 -4.16 -19.45
CA SER A 196 13.94 -4.43 -18.75
C SER A 196 14.66 -3.14 -18.41
N GLY A 197 15.56 -3.22 -17.44
CA GLY A 197 16.38 -2.10 -17.04
C GLY A 197 17.39 -2.48 -15.96
N ARG A 198 18.15 -1.47 -15.53
CA ARG A 198 19.13 -1.60 -14.46
C ARG A 198 19.15 -0.34 -13.61
N MET A 199 19.26 -0.53 -12.29
CA MET A 199 19.45 0.54 -11.31
C MET A 199 20.65 0.22 -10.43
N THR A 200 21.29 1.25 -9.89
CA THR A 200 22.37 1.09 -8.91
C THR A 200 21.79 1.25 -7.52
N HIS A 201 22.07 0.30 -6.64
CA HIS A 201 21.68 0.34 -5.24
C HIS A 201 22.84 0.75 -4.36
N ASP A 202 22.54 1.34 -3.20
CA ASP A 202 23.52 1.57 -2.14
C ASP A 202 24.01 0.21 -1.61
N PRO A 203 25.33 -0.08 -1.71
CA PRO A 203 25.89 -1.33 -1.18
C PRO A 203 25.59 -1.54 0.31
N ALA A 204 25.47 -0.48 1.11
CA ALA A 204 25.15 -0.59 2.53
C ALA A 204 23.77 -1.18 2.76
N LEU A 205 22.76 -0.85 1.93
CA LEU A 205 21.42 -1.43 2.01
C LEU A 205 21.43 -2.92 1.63
N VAL A 206 22.21 -3.29 0.62
CA VAL A 206 22.39 -4.69 0.21
C VAL A 206 23.02 -5.51 1.34
N HIS A 207 24.09 -5.01 1.95
CA HIS A 207 24.75 -5.68 3.07
C HIS A 207 23.80 -5.80 4.28
N ALA A 208 23.09 -4.73 4.65
CA ALA A 208 22.13 -4.76 5.75
C ALA A 208 21.02 -5.81 5.53
N PHE A 209 20.53 -5.96 4.29
CA PHE A 209 19.56 -7.01 3.95
C PHE A 209 20.16 -8.42 4.09
N LEU A 210 21.38 -8.64 3.57
CA LEU A 210 22.05 -9.94 3.68
C LEU A 210 22.37 -10.30 5.13
N ASP A 211 22.80 -9.33 5.94
CA ASP A 211 23.09 -9.52 7.37
C ASP A 211 21.82 -9.82 8.17
N ALA A 212 20.73 -9.12 7.88
CA ALA A 212 19.44 -9.39 8.52
C ALA A 212 18.93 -10.81 8.26
N ASN A 213 19.35 -11.46 7.17
CA ASN A 213 18.94 -12.79 6.72
C ASN A 213 20.10 -13.79 6.64
N ALA A 214 21.20 -13.56 7.38
CA ALA A 214 22.44 -14.34 7.30
C ALA A 214 22.25 -15.82 7.67
N ASP A 215 21.25 -16.13 8.48
CA ASP A 215 20.91 -17.50 8.90
C ASP A 215 20.22 -18.34 7.81
N LEU A 216 19.83 -17.74 6.69
CA LEU A 216 19.14 -18.44 5.60
C LEU A 216 20.10 -19.16 4.65
N VAL A 217 21.36 -18.76 4.60
CA VAL A 217 22.40 -19.31 3.70
C VAL A 217 23.74 -19.42 4.43
N ASP A 218 24.61 -20.30 3.93
CA ASP A 218 25.98 -20.41 4.46
C ASP A 218 26.84 -19.18 4.11
N ASP A 219 28.01 -19.07 4.78
CA ASP A 219 28.91 -17.94 4.60
C ASP A 219 29.47 -17.84 3.16
N ALA A 220 29.70 -18.95 2.47
CA ALA A 220 30.19 -18.98 1.11
C ALA A 220 29.14 -18.43 0.13
N THR A 221 27.88 -18.83 0.30
CA THR A 221 26.74 -18.32 -0.47
C THR A 221 26.52 -16.84 -0.19
N ARG A 222 26.55 -16.42 1.08
CA ARG A 222 26.42 -15.01 1.47
C ARG A 222 27.51 -14.15 0.85
N ALA A 223 28.78 -14.58 0.89
CA ALA A 223 29.89 -13.88 0.27
C ALA A 223 29.75 -13.81 -1.27
N ALA A 224 29.18 -14.84 -1.90
CA ALA A 224 28.89 -14.83 -3.33
C ALA A 224 27.78 -13.84 -3.69
N LEU A 225 26.72 -13.74 -2.87
CA LEU A 225 25.63 -12.79 -3.05
C LEU A 225 26.08 -11.34 -2.82
N ALA A 226 27.03 -11.09 -1.92
CA ALA A 226 27.58 -9.78 -1.61
C ALA A 226 28.67 -9.32 -2.62
N ALA A 227 29.07 -10.17 -3.56
CA ALA A 227 30.27 -9.95 -4.38
C ALA A 227 30.18 -8.78 -5.38
N GLY A 228 28.99 -8.23 -5.66
CA GLY A 228 28.78 -7.16 -6.65
C GLY A 228 28.98 -7.59 -8.11
N ASP A 229 29.48 -8.79 -8.37
CA ASP A 229 29.61 -9.38 -9.71
C ASP A 229 28.29 -10.07 -10.09
N THR A 230 27.60 -9.55 -11.10
CA THR A 230 26.28 -10.04 -11.54
C THR A 230 26.30 -11.52 -11.86
N ALA A 231 27.30 -12.03 -12.57
CA ALA A 231 27.35 -13.43 -12.97
C ALA A 231 27.55 -14.37 -11.77
N ARG A 232 28.33 -13.94 -10.78
CA ARG A 232 28.52 -14.66 -9.52
C ARG A 232 27.25 -14.67 -8.68
N VAL A 233 26.58 -13.53 -8.56
CA VAL A 233 25.30 -13.40 -7.86
C VAL A 233 24.23 -14.29 -8.50
N GLU A 234 24.08 -14.28 -9.82
CA GLU A 234 23.10 -15.11 -10.54
C GLU A 234 23.35 -16.61 -10.31
N ARG A 235 24.61 -17.06 -10.32
CA ARG A 235 24.93 -18.46 -9.99
C ARG A 235 24.58 -18.79 -8.54
N ALA A 236 24.86 -17.89 -7.59
CA ALA A 236 24.53 -18.09 -6.18
C ALA A 236 23.01 -18.16 -5.97
N LEU A 237 22.24 -17.28 -6.63
CA LEU A 237 20.76 -17.30 -6.58
C LEU A 237 20.18 -18.59 -7.16
N ALA A 238 20.73 -19.07 -8.28
CA ALA A 238 20.32 -20.35 -8.89
C ALA A 238 20.63 -21.56 -8.00
N ALA A 239 21.68 -21.48 -7.18
CA ALA A 239 22.13 -22.52 -6.26
C ALA A 239 21.52 -22.44 -4.85
N LEU A 240 20.62 -21.50 -4.58
CA LEU A 240 19.98 -21.35 -3.26
C LEU A 240 19.35 -22.66 -2.77
N PRO A 241 19.46 -22.98 -1.47
CA PRO A 241 18.82 -24.16 -0.89
C PRO A 241 17.32 -24.24 -1.16
N PRO A 242 16.72 -25.43 -1.36
CA PRO A 242 15.28 -25.57 -1.59
C PRO A 242 14.41 -24.90 -0.54
N ALA A 243 14.83 -24.90 0.73
CA ALA A 243 14.14 -24.23 1.82
C ALA A 243 14.06 -22.71 1.60
N VAL A 244 15.16 -22.08 1.13
CA VAL A 244 15.21 -20.63 0.85
C VAL A 244 14.38 -20.29 -0.37
N ARG A 245 14.46 -21.10 -1.45
CA ARG A 245 13.60 -20.92 -2.62
C ARG A 245 12.12 -21.01 -2.24
N GLY A 246 11.73 -22.02 -1.45
CA GLY A 246 10.36 -22.15 -0.95
C GLY A 246 9.93 -21.00 -0.02
N LEU A 247 10.86 -20.41 0.74
CA LEU A 247 10.60 -19.19 1.53
C LEU A 247 10.29 -18.00 0.61
N LEU A 248 11.13 -17.75 -0.41
CA LEU A 248 10.92 -16.66 -1.37
C LEU A 248 9.60 -16.83 -2.14
N GLU A 249 9.25 -18.06 -2.51
CA GLU A 249 7.94 -18.35 -3.12
C GLU A 249 6.78 -17.99 -2.19
N ARG A 250 6.82 -18.36 -0.91
CA ARG A 250 5.77 -18.01 0.08
C ARG A 250 5.65 -16.51 0.30
N LEU A 251 6.72 -15.77 0.13
CA LEU A 251 6.77 -14.30 0.24
C LEU A 251 6.43 -13.56 -1.06
N SER A 252 6.08 -14.28 -2.12
CA SER A 252 5.76 -13.72 -3.42
C SER A 252 4.25 -13.43 -3.54
N PRO A 253 3.81 -12.15 -3.57
CA PRO A 253 2.40 -11.77 -3.72
C PRO A 253 1.71 -12.41 -4.93
N ALA A 254 2.43 -12.60 -6.04
CA ALA A 254 1.87 -13.23 -7.24
C ALA A 254 1.31 -14.63 -6.98
N ARG A 255 1.87 -15.38 -6.01
CA ARG A 255 1.37 -16.69 -5.61
C ARG A 255 0.00 -16.61 -4.92
N ALA A 256 -0.23 -15.55 -4.14
CA ALA A 256 -1.49 -15.36 -3.44
C ALA A 256 -2.61 -14.81 -4.33
N MET A 257 -2.27 -14.20 -5.47
CA MET A 257 -3.22 -13.51 -6.35
C MET A 257 -4.44 -14.34 -6.78
N PRO A 258 -4.34 -15.63 -7.12
CA PRO A 258 -5.51 -16.42 -7.50
C PRO A 258 -6.60 -16.49 -6.42
N ASP A 259 -6.20 -16.48 -5.14
CA ASP A 259 -7.10 -16.61 -3.99
C ASP A 259 -7.61 -15.26 -3.46
N VAL A 260 -7.02 -14.14 -3.87
CA VAL A 260 -7.46 -12.79 -3.49
C VAL A 260 -8.80 -12.48 -4.13
N ARG A 261 -9.85 -12.23 -3.36
CA ARG A 261 -11.19 -11.87 -3.84
C ARG A 261 -11.37 -10.37 -4.05
N ALA A 262 -10.61 -9.56 -3.34
CA ALA A 262 -10.63 -8.11 -3.40
C ALA A 262 -10.33 -7.57 -4.81
N ARG A 263 -10.80 -6.37 -5.11
CA ARG A 263 -10.30 -5.57 -6.23
C ARG A 263 -8.89 -5.09 -5.89
N VAL A 264 -7.94 -5.28 -6.80
CA VAL A 264 -6.54 -4.91 -6.61
C VAL A 264 -6.22 -3.65 -7.42
N ILE A 265 -5.56 -2.68 -6.78
CA ILE A 265 -5.05 -1.47 -7.40
C ILE A 265 -3.56 -1.39 -7.10
N LEU A 266 -2.73 -1.38 -8.13
CA LEU A 266 -1.28 -1.27 -8.02
C LEU A 266 -0.86 0.12 -8.46
N VAL A 267 -0.22 0.89 -7.58
CA VAL A 267 0.32 2.21 -7.88
C VAL A 267 1.84 2.12 -7.82
N HIS A 268 2.52 2.50 -8.90
CA HIS A 268 3.98 2.36 -8.99
C HIS A 268 4.62 3.52 -9.72
N GLY A 269 5.76 4.01 -9.22
CA GLY A 269 6.59 4.98 -9.91
C GLY A 269 7.47 4.31 -10.97
N TYR A 270 7.59 4.91 -12.17
CA TYR A 270 8.50 4.40 -13.20
C TYR A 270 9.97 4.40 -12.74
N ALA A 271 10.35 5.35 -11.90
CA ALA A 271 11.71 5.53 -11.41
C ALA A 271 11.90 5.03 -9.97
N ASP A 272 11.10 4.04 -9.54
CA ASP A 272 11.18 3.46 -8.21
C ASP A 272 12.53 2.73 -8.02
N PRO A 273 13.41 3.19 -7.12
CA PRO A 273 14.72 2.58 -6.91
C PRO A 273 14.68 1.36 -5.99
N ALA A 274 13.59 1.15 -5.26
CA ALA A 274 13.49 0.08 -4.27
C ALA A 274 12.84 -1.18 -4.84
N VAL A 275 11.83 -1.02 -5.71
CA VAL A 275 11.14 -2.11 -6.40
C VAL A 275 10.88 -1.67 -7.85
N PRO A 276 11.29 -2.43 -8.87
CA PRO A 276 11.07 -2.02 -10.25
C PRO A 276 9.57 -2.13 -10.61
N TYR A 277 9.07 -1.19 -11.39
CA TYR A 277 7.65 -1.17 -11.78
C TYR A 277 7.21 -2.40 -12.59
N SER A 278 8.15 -3.13 -13.18
CA SER A 278 7.93 -4.44 -13.81
C SER A 278 7.28 -5.46 -12.86
N GLU A 279 7.51 -5.32 -11.55
CA GLU A 279 6.88 -6.17 -10.53
C GLU A 279 5.36 -5.90 -10.44
N SER A 280 4.90 -4.65 -10.59
CA SER A 280 3.46 -4.38 -10.71
C SER A 280 2.86 -4.96 -11.99
N LEU A 281 3.60 -4.97 -13.10
CA LEU A 281 3.14 -5.62 -14.34
C LEU A 281 3.04 -7.14 -14.16
N ARG A 282 4.05 -7.77 -13.53
CA ARG A 282 4.06 -9.19 -13.18
C ARG A 282 2.90 -9.56 -12.27
N LEU A 283 2.62 -8.74 -11.26
CA LEU A 283 1.51 -8.96 -10.34
C LEU A 283 0.15 -8.84 -11.03
N ALA A 284 0.00 -7.86 -11.92
CA ALA A 284 -1.21 -7.70 -12.71
C ALA A 284 -1.44 -8.85 -13.70
N ALA A 285 -0.37 -9.38 -14.32
CA ALA A 285 -0.45 -10.54 -15.20
C ALA A 285 -0.94 -11.81 -14.50
N ALA A 286 -0.69 -11.96 -13.19
CA ALA A 286 -1.19 -13.06 -12.39
C ALA A 286 -2.73 -13.06 -12.22
N ARG A 287 -3.39 -11.88 -12.34
CA ARG A 287 -4.86 -11.75 -12.21
C ARG A 287 -5.39 -10.49 -12.93
N PRO A 288 -5.39 -10.47 -14.27
CA PRO A 288 -5.67 -9.26 -15.03
C PRO A 288 -7.11 -8.74 -14.87
N ALA A 289 -8.10 -9.62 -14.74
CA ALA A 289 -9.52 -9.25 -14.74
C ALA A 289 -9.97 -8.36 -13.55
N ARG A 290 -9.23 -8.38 -12.43
CA ARG A 290 -9.57 -7.60 -11.22
C ARG A 290 -8.40 -6.75 -10.70
N THR A 291 -7.40 -6.50 -11.54
CA THR A 291 -6.20 -5.74 -11.18
C THR A 291 -6.07 -4.52 -12.08
N ARG A 292 -5.95 -3.35 -11.48
CA ARG A 292 -5.67 -2.09 -12.17
C ARG A 292 -4.26 -1.63 -11.83
N VAL A 293 -3.45 -1.36 -12.85
CA VAL A 293 -2.12 -0.75 -12.67
C VAL A 293 -2.20 0.74 -12.98
N VAL A 294 -1.58 1.54 -12.11
CA VAL A 294 -1.43 2.99 -12.25
C VAL A 294 0.05 3.31 -12.14
N LEU A 295 0.68 3.54 -13.29
CA LEU A 295 2.09 3.93 -13.35
C LEU A 295 2.20 5.45 -13.33
N LEU A 296 3.13 5.97 -12.51
CA LEU A 296 3.33 7.38 -12.23
C LEU A 296 4.75 7.81 -12.64
N ALA A 297 4.85 8.96 -13.29
CA ALA A 297 6.13 9.53 -13.69
C ALA A 297 6.70 10.53 -12.66
N ALA A 298 5.81 11.10 -11.83
CA ALA A 298 6.16 12.11 -10.83
C ALA A 298 6.33 11.53 -9.41
N VAL A 299 6.36 10.20 -9.27
CA VAL A 299 6.53 9.49 -8.00
C VAL A 299 7.67 8.49 -8.14
N GLY A 300 8.59 8.49 -7.16
CA GLY A 300 9.59 7.44 -6.98
C GLY A 300 8.99 6.23 -6.27
N HIS A 301 9.61 5.78 -5.17
CA HIS A 301 9.07 4.64 -4.40
C HIS A 301 7.73 4.98 -3.73
N VAL A 302 7.72 5.95 -2.83
CA VAL A 302 6.51 6.48 -2.15
C VAL A 302 6.56 8.00 -1.99
N GLU A 303 7.53 8.66 -2.58
CA GLU A 303 7.81 10.08 -2.50
C GLU A 303 7.67 10.74 -3.87
N ALA A 304 7.40 12.05 -3.89
CA ALA A 304 7.35 12.81 -5.13
C ALA A 304 8.73 12.82 -5.81
N ALA A 305 8.77 12.53 -7.11
CA ALA A 305 9.97 12.62 -7.93
C ALA A 305 10.04 13.98 -8.65
N PRO A 306 11.23 14.56 -8.83
CA PRO A 306 11.41 15.78 -9.60
C PRO A 306 10.91 15.62 -11.05
N GLY A 307 10.23 16.63 -11.57
CA GLY A 307 9.74 16.58 -12.94
C GLY A 307 8.89 17.79 -13.34
N PRO A 308 8.49 17.89 -14.62
CA PRO A 308 7.67 18.99 -15.10
C PRO A 308 6.27 18.95 -14.48
N LEU A 309 5.73 20.13 -14.16
CA LEU A 309 4.45 20.34 -13.47
C LEU A 309 3.26 19.61 -14.12
N TRP A 310 3.23 19.50 -15.45
CA TRP A 310 2.14 18.81 -16.15
C TRP A 310 2.12 17.30 -15.87
N ARG A 311 3.29 16.65 -15.63
CA ARG A 311 3.37 15.25 -15.20
C ARG A 311 2.82 15.09 -13.79
N ALA A 312 3.22 15.99 -12.89
CA ALA A 312 2.72 16.01 -11.52
C ALA A 312 1.19 16.21 -11.48
N ALA A 313 0.65 17.14 -12.28
CA ALA A 313 -0.79 17.37 -12.36
C ALA A 313 -1.56 16.17 -12.90
N ARG A 314 -1.07 15.52 -13.97
CA ARG A 314 -1.69 14.32 -14.54
C ARG A 314 -1.67 13.16 -13.55
N ASP A 315 -0.54 12.93 -12.91
CA ASP A 315 -0.37 11.84 -11.95
C ASP A 315 -1.16 12.13 -10.65
N GLY A 316 -1.23 13.41 -10.24
CA GLY A 316 -2.10 13.85 -9.16
C GLY A 316 -3.58 13.56 -9.42
N LEU A 317 -4.07 13.82 -10.65
CA LEU A 317 -5.44 13.46 -11.03
C LEU A 317 -5.68 11.94 -10.99
N ARG A 318 -4.72 11.13 -11.46
CA ARG A 318 -4.82 9.66 -11.39
C ARG A 318 -4.89 9.17 -9.95
N LEU A 319 -4.04 9.71 -9.06
CA LEU A 319 -4.05 9.41 -7.63
C LEU A 319 -5.34 9.86 -6.97
N LEU A 320 -5.87 11.04 -7.34
CA LEU A 320 -7.14 11.54 -6.83
C LEU A 320 -8.29 10.58 -7.13
N LEU A 321 -8.38 10.09 -8.37
CA LEU A 321 -9.39 9.11 -8.78
C LEU A 321 -9.22 7.77 -8.06
N VAL A 322 -7.99 7.31 -7.85
CA VAL A 322 -7.70 6.10 -7.07
C VAL A 322 -8.13 6.28 -5.62
N PHE A 323 -7.71 7.36 -4.98
CA PHE A 323 -8.00 7.61 -3.56
C PHE A 323 -9.51 7.83 -3.31
N HIS A 324 -10.16 8.58 -4.19
CA HIS A 324 -11.62 8.77 -4.14
C HIS A 324 -12.36 7.44 -4.25
N ALA A 325 -11.92 6.55 -5.15
CA ALA A 325 -12.51 5.22 -5.30
C ALA A 325 -12.38 4.32 -4.06
N LEU A 326 -11.33 4.50 -3.22
CA LEU A 326 -11.17 3.75 -1.97
C LEU A 326 -12.26 4.08 -0.95
N ARG A 327 -12.79 5.31 -0.96
CA ARG A 327 -13.82 5.77 -0.03
C ARG A 327 -15.21 5.18 -0.33
N HIS A 328 -15.39 4.73 -1.58
CA HIS A 328 -16.65 4.12 -2.07
C HIS A 328 -16.51 2.60 -2.27
N ALA A 329 -15.48 2.01 -1.67
CA ALA A 329 -15.16 0.59 -1.84
C ALA A 329 -15.80 -0.31 -0.77
N GLY A 330 -16.62 0.29 0.12
CA GLY A 330 -17.35 -0.38 1.18
C GLY A 330 -18.80 -0.67 0.81
#